data_4220a93d46d8f01793d0efde804dd7a1
#
_entry.id   4220a93d46d8f01793d0efde804dd7a1
#
_cell.length_a   1.000
_cell.length_b   1.000
_cell.length_c   1.000
_cell.angle_alpha   90.00
_cell.angle_beta   90.00
_cell.angle_gamma   90.00
#
_symmetry.space_group_name_H-M   'P 1'
#
loop_
_entity.id
_entity.type
_entity.pdbx_description
1 polymer ?
#
loop_
_entity_poly.entity_id
_entity_poly.type
_entity_poly.pdbx_seq_one_letter_code
_entity_poly.pdbx_strand_id
1 'polypeptide(L)'
;MNELKTLELKGEILVRHLSEEDWRKFTEAFTYDTNAIEGSTILPNEVENILQRGKWPDKPKGDISETYGVAKAIEYIRKTKEHVSIPLILELHKIVFLNSKPFAGKLRKRGVEVVIADALGNVVHRGAPSTQVRKLLSNLVEWYSKNKRKYPPLVLAAVMHNQFENIHPFQDGNGRVGRLLLNNVLLKHGLPPLNIELRNRQEYYAALQAYENGHDIHPTIELMLKEYRALRRLLK
;
A
#
# COMPACT_ATOMS: atom_id res chain seq x y z
N MET A 1 7.89 18.91 -10.89
CA MET A 1 6.83 19.85 -10.41
C MET A 1 5.73 20.12 -11.44
N ASN A 2 6.07 20.33 -12.71
CA ASN A 2 5.05 20.60 -13.76
C ASN A 2 4.13 19.39 -14.06
N GLU A 3 4.67 18.16 -14.08
CA GLU A 3 3.85 16.93 -14.29
C GLU A 3 2.88 16.67 -13.14
N LEU A 4 3.30 16.91 -11.89
CA LEU A 4 2.42 16.80 -10.72
C LEU A 4 1.22 17.73 -10.83
N LYS A 5 1.46 19.01 -11.17
CA LYS A 5 0.39 19.98 -11.40
C LYS A 5 -0.49 19.60 -12.60
N THR A 6 0.09 19.00 -13.64
CA THR A 6 -0.65 18.60 -14.84
C THR A 6 -1.59 17.42 -14.55
N LEU A 7 -1.17 16.45 -13.71
CA LEU A 7 -2.02 15.35 -13.27
C LEU A 7 -3.14 15.81 -12.33
N GLU A 8 -2.82 16.75 -11.43
CA GLU A 8 -3.80 17.34 -10.52
C GLU A 8 -4.80 18.28 -11.23
N LEU A 9 -4.34 19.04 -12.21
CA LEU A 9 -5.15 20.03 -12.92
C LEU A 9 -6.02 19.45 -14.05
N LYS A 10 -5.60 18.36 -14.67
CA LYS A 10 -6.37 17.80 -15.79
C LYS A 10 -7.62 17.05 -15.37
N GLY A 11 -7.75 16.68 -14.07
CA GLY A 11 -8.98 16.06 -13.56
C GLY A 11 -9.46 14.81 -14.32
N GLU A 12 -8.56 14.18 -15.08
CA GLU A 12 -8.90 13.18 -16.07
C GLU A 12 -9.42 11.86 -15.47
N ILE A 13 -9.06 11.56 -14.23
CA ILE A 13 -9.66 10.46 -13.45
C ILE A 13 -9.76 10.92 -12.00
N LEU A 14 -10.90 11.44 -11.61
CA LEU A 14 -11.23 11.71 -10.20
C LEU A 14 -11.96 10.50 -9.62
N VAL A 15 -11.81 10.25 -8.31
CA VAL A 15 -12.48 9.13 -7.61
C VAL A 15 -13.99 9.13 -7.88
N ARG A 16 -14.62 10.29 -7.89
CA ARG A 16 -16.06 10.46 -8.19
C ARG A 16 -16.47 10.04 -9.61
N HIS A 17 -15.49 9.88 -10.52
CA HIS A 17 -15.74 9.47 -11.91
C HIS A 17 -15.53 7.98 -12.12
N LEU A 18 -15.03 7.21 -11.09
CA LEU A 18 -14.86 5.77 -11.18
C LEU A 18 -16.21 5.10 -10.97
N SER A 19 -16.63 4.32 -11.97
CA SER A 19 -17.82 3.46 -11.88
C SER A 19 -17.59 2.30 -10.90
N GLU A 20 -18.63 1.58 -10.52
CA GLU A 20 -18.49 0.36 -9.72
C GLU A 20 -17.68 -0.72 -10.45
N GLU A 21 -17.78 -0.76 -11.79
CA GLU A 21 -16.98 -1.65 -12.61
C GLU A 21 -15.48 -1.28 -12.59
N ASP A 22 -15.16 0.02 -12.62
CA ASP A 22 -13.78 0.49 -12.49
C ASP A 22 -13.21 0.13 -11.11
N TRP A 23 -14.00 0.29 -10.07
CA TRP A 23 -13.61 -0.12 -8.73
C TRP A 23 -13.41 -1.63 -8.61
N ARG A 24 -14.24 -2.43 -9.26
CA ARG A 24 -14.08 -3.88 -9.31
C ARG A 24 -12.76 -4.26 -9.99
N LYS A 25 -12.51 -3.74 -11.20
CA LYS A 25 -11.26 -3.97 -11.94
C LYS A 25 -10.03 -3.55 -11.14
N PHE A 26 -10.07 -2.37 -10.54
CA PHE A 26 -8.99 -1.88 -9.68
C PHE A 26 -8.75 -2.81 -8.49
N THR A 27 -9.81 -3.20 -7.79
CA THR A 27 -9.71 -4.06 -6.60
C THR A 27 -9.08 -5.40 -6.96
N GLU A 28 -9.49 -6.03 -8.06
CA GLU A 28 -8.91 -7.30 -8.52
C GLU A 28 -7.43 -7.16 -8.86
N ALA A 29 -7.07 -6.15 -9.67
CA ALA A 29 -5.68 -5.90 -10.06
C ALA A 29 -4.79 -5.58 -8.84
N PHE A 30 -5.21 -4.64 -8.00
CA PHE A 30 -4.48 -4.27 -6.79
C PHE A 30 -4.32 -5.45 -5.84
N THR A 31 -5.37 -6.25 -5.64
CA THR A 31 -5.33 -7.41 -4.75
C THR A 31 -4.34 -8.45 -5.26
N TYR A 32 -4.33 -8.71 -6.56
CA TYR A 32 -3.33 -9.58 -7.17
C TYR A 32 -1.92 -9.05 -6.96
N ASP A 33 -1.65 -7.85 -7.49
CA ASP A 33 -0.29 -7.29 -7.52
C ASP A 33 0.29 -7.11 -6.12
N THR A 34 -0.50 -6.56 -5.18
CA THR A 34 0.00 -6.30 -3.82
C THR A 34 0.33 -7.59 -3.05
N ASN A 35 -0.41 -8.69 -3.28
CA ASN A 35 -0.09 -9.99 -2.68
C ASN A 35 1.07 -10.69 -3.40
N ALA A 36 1.12 -10.62 -4.74
CA ALA A 36 2.17 -11.23 -5.54
C ALA A 36 3.55 -10.57 -5.30
N ILE A 37 3.59 -9.26 -5.07
CA ILE A 37 4.81 -8.54 -4.63
C ILE A 37 5.36 -9.15 -3.34
N GLU A 38 4.50 -9.57 -2.41
CA GLU A 38 4.85 -10.22 -1.14
C GLU A 38 5.01 -11.75 -1.25
N GLY A 39 4.94 -12.30 -2.47
CA GLY A 39 5.21 -13.72 -2.72
C GLY A 39 4.00 -14.65 -2.64
N SER A 40 2.78 -14.13 -2.61
CA SER A 40 1.57 -14.96 -2.73
C SER A 40 1.55 -15.71 -4.07
N THR A 41 1.05 -16.93 -4.05
CA THR A 41 0.97 -17.82 -5.21
C THR A 41 -0.39 -17.78 -5.91
N ILE A 42 -1.32 -16.93 -5.46
CA ILE A 42 -2.64 -16.75 -6.08
C ILE A 42 -2.49 -16.06 -7.44
N LEU A 43 -3.10 -16.61 -8.47
CA LEU A 43 -3.06 -16.10 -9.84
C LEU A 43 -4.17 -15.05 -10.08
N PRO A 44 -4.06 -14.20 -11.13
CA PRO A 44 -5.07 -13.16 -11.41
C PRO A 44 -6.50 -13.71 -11.57
N ASN A 45 -6.66 -14.80 -12.32
CA ASN A 45 -7.96 -15.48 -12.51
C ASN A 45 -8.47 -16.14 -11.23
N GLU A 46 -7.58 -16.54 -10.32
CA GLU A 46 -7.95 -17.07 -9.01
C GLU A 46 -8.44 -15.95 -8.08
N VAL A 47 -7.85 -14.74 -8.16
CA VAL A 47 -8.35 -13.56 -7.43
C VAL A 47 -9.79 -13.28 -7.85
N GLU A 48 -10.11 -13.23 -9.15
CA GLU A 48 -11.47 -13.05 -9.65
C GLU A 48 -12.42 -14.14 -9.09
N ASN A 49 -12.00 -15.41 -9.17
CA ASN A 49 -12.79 -16.53 -8.66
C ASN A 49 -13.08 -16.43 -7.16
N ILE A 50 -12.07 -16.05 -6.36
CA ILE A 50 -12.21 -15.83 -4.92
C ILE A 50 -13.19 -14.69 -4.64
N LEU A 51 -13.01 -13.54 -5.29
CA LEU A 51 -13.74 -12.32 -4.95
C LEU A 51 -15.17 -12.31 -5.50
N GLN A 52 -15.38 -12.82 -6.74
CA GLN A 52 -16.65 -12.71 -7.43
C GLN A 52 -17.50 -13.98 -7.36
N ARG A 53 -16.88 -15.16 -7.29
CA ARG A 53 -17.59 -16.44 -7.41
C ARG A 53 -17.54 -17.27 -6.12
N GLY A 54 -16.80 -16.83 -5.10
CA GLY A 54 -16.59 -17.60 -3.87
C GLY A 54 -15.94 -18.97 -4.10
N LYS A 55 -15.21 -19.13 -5.22
CA LYS A 55 -14.49 -20.35 -5.57
C LYS A 55 -13.06 -20.27 -5.07
N TRP A 56 -12.70 -21.18 -4.21
CA TRP A 56 -11.40 -21.20 -3.58
C TRP A 56 -10.46 -22.18 -4.33
N PRO A 57 -9.30 -21.69 -4.80
CA PRO A 57 -8.30 -22.54 -5.43
C PRO A 57 -7.64 -23.46 -4.40
N ASP A 58 -6.96 -24.50 -4.90
CA ASP A 58 -6.09 -25.36 -4.07
C ASP A 58 -4.76 -24.62 -3.79
N LYS A 59 -4.83 -23.71 -2.84
CA LYS A 59 -3.75 -22.80 -2.43
C LYS A 59 -3.72 -22.70 -0.90
N PRO A 60 -2.61 -22.19 -0.31
CA PRO A 60 -2.53 -21.99 1.13
C PRO A 60 -3.72 -21.14 1.63
N LYS A 61 -4.37 -21.62 2.69
CA LYS A 61 -5.53 -20.92 3.29
C LYS A 61 -5.21 -19.49 3.72
N GLY A 62 -3.96 -19.24 4.12
CA GLY A 62 -3.47 -17.91 4.45
C GLY A 62 -3.54 -16.97 3.24
N ASP A 63 -3.04 -17.40 2.08
CA ASP A 63 -3.05 -16.61 0.85
C ASP A 63 -4.49 -16.24 0.43
N ILE A 64 -5.41 -17.22 0.50
CA ILE A 64 -6.83 -17.00 0.18
C ILE A 64 -7.44 -15.99 1.15
N SER A 65 -7.19 -16.15 2.46
CA SER A 65 -7.72 -15.23 3.48
C SER A 65 -7.17 -13.81 3.32
N GLU A 66 -5.88 -13.68 3.01
CA GLU A 66 -5.21 -12.40 2.80
C GLU A 66 -5.68 -11.73 1.49
N THR A 67 -6.00 -12.51 0.45
CA THR A 67 -6.63 -12.02 -0.78
C THR A 67 -7.99 -11.36 -0.47
N TYR A 68 -8.85 -12.03 0.30
CA TYR A 68 -10.09 -11.46 0.78
C TYR A 68 -9.88 -10.22 1.66
N GLY A 69 -8.90 -10.29 2.55
CA GLY A 69 -8.56 -9.22 3.47
C GLY A 69 -8.14 -7.94 2.74
N VAL A 70 -7.29 -8.05 1.71
CA VAL A 70 -6.87 -6.91 0.89
C VAL A 70 -8.06 -6.27 0.17
N ALA A 71 -8.93 -7.07 -0.48
CA ALA A 71 -10.12 -6.53 -1.14
C ALA A 71 -11.06 -5.80 -0.16
N LYS A 72 -11.27 -6.35 1.04
CA LYS A 72 -12.05 -5.67 2.10
C LYS A 72 -11.36 -4.38 2.58
N ALA A 73 -10.05 -4.36 2.66
CA ALA A 73 -9.33 -3.16 3.05
C ALA A 73 -9.44 -2.04 2.00
N ILE A 74 -9.43 -2.37 0.69
CA ILE A 74 -9.73 -1.41 -0.38
C ILE A 74 -11.15 -0.85 -0.22
N GLU A 75 -12.14 -1.70 0.01
CA GLU A 75 -13.52 -1.25 0.24
C GLU A 75 -13.62 -0.33 1.46
N TYR A 76 -12.91 -0.67 2.54
CA TYR A 76 -12.85 0.14 3.75
C TYR A 76 -12.26 1.53 3.49
N ILE A 77 -11.07 1.64 2.85
CA ILE A 77 -10.47 2.94 2.55
C ILE A 77 -11.27 3.77 1.55
N ARG A 78 -12.02 3.13 0.66
CA ARG A 78 -12.95 3.78 -0.25
C ARG A 78 -14.08 4.47 0.50
N LYS A 79 -14.65 3.79 1.51
CA LYS A 79 -15.85 4.25 2.24
C LYS A 79 -15.54 5.14 3.46
N THR A 80 -14.45 4.87 4.16
CA THR A 80 -14.09 5.65 5.36
C THR A 80 -13.82 7.10 5.03
N LYS A 81 -14.10 8.01 5.97
CA LYS A 81 -13.67 9.42 5.91
C LYS A 81 -12.38 9.68 6.68
N GLU A 82 -11.83 8.64 7.28
CA GLU A 82 -10.66 8.78 8.14
C GLU A 82 -9.40 9.10 7.33
N HIS A 83 -8.71 10.13 7.78
CA HIS A 83 -7.33 10.40 7.39
C HIS A 83 -6.37 9.47 8.12
N VAL A 84 -5.09 9.51 7.73
CA VAL A 84 -4.05 8.71 8.38
C VAL A 84 -4.03 8.93 9.89
N SER A 85 -4.13 7.83 10.61
CA SER A 85 -4.07 7.76 12.07
C SER A 85 -3.51 6.39 12.50
N ILE A 86 -3.03 6.28 13.73
CA ILE A 86 -2.59 4.97 14.25
C ILE A 86 -3.76 3.97 14.27
N PRO A 87 -4.97 4.30 14.74
CA PRO A 87 -6.11 3.39 14.65
C PRO A 87 -6.39 2.92 13.23
N LEU A 88 -6.38 3.80 12.22
CA LEU A 88 -6.55 3.41 10.82
C LEU A 88 -5.49 2.39 10.38
N ILE A 89 -4.20 2.64 10.69
CA ILE A 89 -3.10 1.76 10.32
C ILE A 89 -3.29 0.36 10.95
N LEU A 90 -3.67 0.30 12.23
CA LEU A 90 -3.91 -0.96 12.93
C LEU A 90 -5.15 -1.68 12.36
N GLU A 91 -6.19 -0.94 12.01
CA GLU A 91 -7.42 -1.53 11.44
C GLU A 91 -7.17 -2.08 10.02
N LEU A 92 -6.40 -1.39 9.17
CA LEU A 92 -6.01 -1.91 7.86
C LEU A 92 -5.25 -3.23 8.00
N HIS A 93 -4.26 -3.29 8.89
CA HIS A 93 -3.54 -4.53 9.16
C HIS A 93 -4.46 -5.63 9.69
N LYS A 94 -5.38 -5.30 10.58
CA LYS A 94 -6.35 -6.25 11.13
C LYS A 94 -7.26 -6.80 10.02
N ILE A 95 -7.83 -5.94 9.17
CA ILE A 95 -8.72 -6.37 8.08
C ILE A 95 -8.02 -7.35 7.16
N VAL A 96 -6.76 -7.07 6.77
CA VAL A 96 -5.99 -7.95 5.86
C VAL A 96 -5.68 -9.29 6.50
N PHE A 97 -5.30 -9.32 7.78
CA PHE A 97 -4.67 -10.49 8.40
C PHE A 97 -5.52 -11.21 9.46
N LEU A 98 -6.75 -10.78 9.71
CA LEU A 98 -7.60 -11.29 10.79
C LEU A 98 -7.69 -12.82 10.83
N ASN A 99 -7.78 -13.46 9.66
CA ASN A 99 -7.97 -14.91 9.55
C ASN A 99 -6.70 -15.68 9.16
N SER A 100 -5.54 -15.01 9.08
CA SER A 100 -4.28 -15.63 8.67
C SER A 100 -3.17 -15.48 9.71
N LYS A 101 -3.19 -14.43 10.52
CA LYS A 101 -2.09 -14.12 11.45
C LYS A 101 -2.61 -13.83 12.87
N PRO A 102 -2.01 -14.41 13.91
CA PRO A 102 -2.44 -14.18 15.32
C PRO A 102 -2.09 -12.78 15.83
N PHE A 103 -1.24 -12.05 15.14
CA PHE A 103 -0.85 -10.67 15.44
C PHE A 103 -1.59 -9.62 14.61
N ALA A 104 -2.67 -9.99 13.91
CA ALA A 104 -3.47 -9.07 13.13
C ALA A 104 -3.86 -7.82 13.94
N GLY A 105 -3.64 -6.63 13.38
CA GLY A 105 -3.93 -5.35 14.01
C GLY A 105 -3.01 -4.96 15.18
N LYS A 106 -1.86 -5.63 15.35
CA LYS A 106 -0.94 -5.36 16.45
C LYS A 106 0.45 -4.98 15.93
N LEU A 107 1.00 -3.89 16.43
CA LEU A 107 2.40 -3.56 16.18
C LEU A 107 3.31 -4.68 16.71
N ARG A 108 4.46 -4.87 16.05
CA ARG A 108 5.47 -5.83 16.52
C ARG A 108 5.91 -5.51 17.95
N LYS A 109 6.12 -6.55 18.72
CA LYS A 109 6.49 -6.43 20.13
C LYS A 109 7.93 -5.93 20.29
N ARG A 110 8.23 -5.33 21.43
CA ARG A 110 9.60 -5.04 21.84
C ARG A 110 10.45 -6.32 21.79
N GLY A 111 11.63 -6.24 21.20
CA GLY A 111 12.52 -7.38 20.96
C GLY A 111 12.26 -8.13 19.63
N VAL A 112 11.18 -7.84 18.90
CA VAL A 112 10.93 -8.38 17.56
C VAL A 112 11.51 -7.41 16.54
N GLU A 113 12.68 -7.73 16.02
CA GLU A 113 13.31 -6.98 14.92
C GLU A 113 12.91 -7.60 13.58
N VAL A 114 12.76 -6.77 12.56
CA VAL A 114 12.40 -7.21 11.20
C VAL A 114 13.48 -6.80 10.23
N VAL A 115 13.89 -7.75 9.42
CA VAL A 115 14.84 -7.53 8.32
C VAL A 115 14.26 -8.13 7.04
N ILE A 116 14.53 -7.48 5.92
CA ILE A 116 14.28 -8.02 4.58
C ILE A 116 15.63 -8.40 4.01
N ALA A 117 15.76 -9.65 3.56
CA ALA A 117 16.96 -10.15 2.90
C ALA A 117 16.68 -10.44 1.42
N ASP A 118 17.70 -10.30 0.58
CA ASP A 118 17.65 -10.76 -0.80
C ASP A 118 17.76 -12.31 -0.89
N ALA A 119 17.72 -12.83 -2.11
CA ALA A 119 17.84 -14.27 -2.35
C ALA A 119 19.21 -14.86 -1.94
N LEU A 120 20.22 -14.04 -1.73
CA LEU A 120 21.55 -14.43 -1.27
C LEU A 120 21.71 -14.31 0.25
N GLY A 121 20.66 -13.84 0.96
CA GLY A 121 20.68 -13.65 2.42
C GLY A 121 21.28 -12.32 2.87
N ASN A 122 21.62 -11.39 1.95
CA ASN A 122 22.07 -10.06 2.33
C ASN A 122 20.90 -9.22 2.84
N VAL A 123 21.09 -8.52 3.94
CA VAL A 123 20.07 -7.61 4.46
C VAL A 123 19.95 -6.39 3.54
N VAL A 124 18.80 -6.26 2.89
CA VAL A 124 18.49 -5.14 1.98
C VAL A 124 17.67 -4.04 2.66
N HIS A 125 16.98 -4.37 3.75
CA HIS A 125 16.29 -3.40 4.59
C HIS A 125 16.23 -3.87 6.03
N ARG A 126 16.36 -2.94 6.96
CA ARG A 126 16.18 -3.18 8.38
C ARG A 126 15.14 -2.20 8.92
N GLY A 127 14.02 -2.72 9.40
CA GLY A 127 13.00 -1.90 10.07
C GLY A 127 13.57 -1.15 11.28
N ALA A 128 12.92 -0.08 11.68
CA ALA A 128 13.32 0.69 12.85
C ALA A 128 13.46 -0.20 14.10
N PRO A 129 14.34 0.14 15.07
CA PRO A 129 14.42 -0.60 16.32
C PRO A 129 13.05 -0.77 16.98
N SER A 130 12.71 -1.98 17.44
CA SER A 130 11.37 -2.32 17.96
C SER A 130 10.92 -1.40 19.11
N THR A 131 11.88 -0.87 19.87
CA THR A 131 11.64 0.10 20.94
C THR A 131 11.19 1.47 20.45
N GLN A 132 11.46 1.82 19.19
CA GLN A 132 11.18 3.14 18.59
C GLN A 132 9.93 3.13 17.72
N VAL A 133 9.43 1.97 17.29
CA VAL A 133 8.31 1.82 16.33
C VAL A 133 7.13 2.72 16.69
N ARG A 134 6.64 2.65 17.91
CA ARG A 134 5.46 3.44 18.32
C ARG A 134 5.72 4.95 18.22
N LYS A 135 6.91 5.42 18.66
CA LYS A 135 7.28 6.82 18.60
C LYS A 135 7.39 7.31 17.16
N LEU A 136 8.10 6.57 16.32
CA LEU A 136 8.29 6.92 14.91
C LEU A 136 6.96 6.93 14.14
N LEU A 137 6.09 5.96 14.40
CA LEU A 137 4.76 5.92 13.79
C LEU A 137 3.90 7.11 14.25
N SER A 138 3.97 7.50 15.52
CA SER A 138 3.28 8.68 16.02
C SER A 138 3.80 9.97 15.37
N ASN A 139 5.12 10.10 15.23
CA ASN A 139 5.74 11.23 14.54
C ASN A 139 5.31 11.32 13.06
N LEU A 140 5.22 10.17 12.38
CA LEU A 140 4.77 10.11 10.98
C LEU A 140 3.31 10.59 10.83
N VAL A 141 2.41 10.12 11.71
CA VAL A 141 1.00 10.55 11.73
C VAL A 141 0.88 12.05 12.05
N GLU A 142 1.66 12.53 13.00
CA GLU A 142 1.69 13.95 13.35
C GLU A 142 2.21 14.81 12.18
N TRP A 143 3.30 14.35 11.52
CA TRP A 143 3.82 15.01 10.32
C TRP A 143 2.75 15.12 9.23
N TYR A 144 2.06 14.02 8.93
CA TYR A 144 0.96 14.03 7.96
C TYR A 144 -0.14 15.02 8.35
N SER A 145 -0.58 14.99 9.59
CA SER A 145 -1.64 15.89 10.08
C SER A 145 -1.29 17.38 9.90
N LYS A 146 -0.02 17.75 10.19
CA LYS A 146 0.49 19.12 10.06
C LYS A 146 0.69 19.56 8.60
N ASN A 147 0.90 18.60 7.70
CA ASN A 147 1.35 18.87 6.33
C ASN A 147 0.31 18.55 5.24
N LYS A 148 -0.77 17.85 5.57
CA LYS A 148 -1.78 17.38 4.59
C LYS A 148 -2.45 18.47 3.74
N ARG A 149 -2.33 19.74 4.12
CA ARG A 149 -2.83 20.90 3.36
C ARG A 149 -1.71 21.73 2.73
N LYS A 150 -0.43 21.36 2.95
CA LYS A 150 0.73 22.15 2.51
C LYS A 150 1.41 21.55 1.28
N TYR A 151 1.41 20.22 1.19
CA TYR A 151 2.09 19.52 0.10
C TYR A 151 1.10 18.91 -0.90
N PRO A 152 1.49 18.73 -2.16
CA PRO A 152 0.71 18.03 -3.16
C PRO A 152 0.39 16.59 -2.69
N PRO A 153 -0.80 16.05 -3.02
CA PRO A 153 -1.24 14.73 -2.58
C PRO A 153 -0.26 13.58 -2.93
N LEU A 154 0.35 13.62 -4.12
CA LEU A 154 1.36 12.61 -4.51
C LEU A 154 2.59 12.63 -3.60
N VAL A 155 3.06 13.84 -3.24
CA VAL A 155 4.19 14.00 -2.31
C VAL A 155 3.80 13.45 -0.93
N LEU A 156 2.61 13.79 -0.43
CA LEU A 156 2.12 13.26 0.84
C LEU A 156 2.06 11.74 0.83
N ALA A 157 1.51 11.16 -0.24
CA ALA A 157 1.38 9.70 -0.37
C ALA A 157 2.75 9.02 -0.46
N ALA A 158 3.69 9.57 -1.24
CA ALA A 158 5.05 9.06 -1.36
C ALA A 158 5.80 9.10 -0.03
N VAL A 159 5.78 10.22 0.67
CA VAL A 159 6.45 10.35 1.99
C VAL A 159 5.82 9.41 3.01
N MET A 160 4.49 9.37 3.09
CA MET A 160 3.79 8.48 4.02
C MET A 160 4.14 7.02 3.77
N HIS A 161 4.14 6.60 2.52
CA HIS A 161 4.48 5.24 2.14
C HIS A 161 5.93 4.88 2.46
N ASN A 162 6.90 5.68 1.99
CA ASN A 162 8.31 5.42 2.20
C ASN A 162 8.70 5.41 3.69
N GLN A 163 8.20 6.38 4.46
CA GLN A 163 8.46 6.41 5.91
C GLN A 163 7.81 5.23 6.64
N PHE A 164 6.60 4.83 6.23
CA PHE A 164 5.96 3.66 6.80
C PHE A 164 6.76 2.39 6.53
N GLU A 165 7.25 2.20 5.30
CA GLU A 165 8.12 1.07 4.94
C GLU A 165 9.44 1.10 5.73
N ASN A 166 10.07 2.27 5.92
CA ASN A 166 11.27 2.39 6.74
C ASN A 166 11.04 2.04 8.21
N ILE A 167 9.90 2.44 8.79
CA ILE A 167 9.55 2.09 10.17
C ILE A 167 9.29 0.60 10.31
N HIS A 168 8.64 0.00 9.33
CA HIS A 168 8.28 -1.42 9.30
C HIS A 168 7.58 -1.87 10.59
N PRO A 169 6.39 -1.29 10.91
CA PRO A 169 5.82 -1.36 12.25
C PRO A 169 5.24 -2.71 12.64
N PHE A 170 4.99 -3.59 11.69
CA PHE A 170 4.41 -4.91 11.92
C PHE A 170 5.45 -6.02 11.79
N GLN A 171 5.13 -7.19 12.34
CA GLN A 171 5.96 -8.38 12.22
C GLN A 171 5.96 -8.94 10.79
N ASP A 172 4.85 -8.75 10.06
CA ASP A 172 4.63 -9.16 8.67
C ASP A 172 3.56 -8.25 8.07
N GLY A 173 3.47 -8.14 6.74
CA GLY A 173 2.42 -7.43 6.02
C GLY A 173 2.60 -5.92 5.90
N ASN A 174 3.78 -5.38 6.19
CA ASN A 174 4.06 -3.96 6.09
C ASN A 174 3.83 -3.45 4.66
N GLY A 175 4.38 -4.10 3.63
CA GLY A 175 4.21 -3.68 2.24
C GLY A 175 2.75 -3.59 1.81
N ARG A 176 1.91 -4.56 2.17
CA ARG A 176 0.47 -4.53 1.85
C ARG A 176 -0.24 -3.36 2.55
N VAL A 177 0.02 -3.17 3.85
CA VAL A 177 -0.55 -2.06 4.61
C VAL A 177 0.00 -0.71 4.12
N GLY A 178 1.28 -0.63 3.80
CA GLY A 178 1.90 0.58 3.24
C GLY A 178 1.26 1.02 1.92
N ARG A 179 1.01 0.07 1.00
CA ARG A 179 0.32 0.36 -0.27
C ARG A 179 -1.16 0.71 -0.09
N LEU A 180 -1.85 0.12 0.90
CA LEU A 180 -3.20 0.54 1.29
C LEU A 180 -3.20 1.94 1.90
N LEU A 181 -2.22 2.26 2.75
CA LEU A 181 -2.07 3.58 3.36
C LEU A 181 -1.79 4.66 2.32
N LEU A 182 -0.92 4.37 1.33
CA LEU A 182 -0.68 5.23 0.17
C LEU A 182 -2.01 5.55 -0.53
N ASN A 183 -2.81 4.53 -0.82
CA ASN A 183 -4.11 4.69 -1.46
C ASN A 183 -5.11 5.47 -0.58
N ASN A 184 -5.11 5.25 0.73
CA ASN A 184 -5.94 6.07 1.62
C ASN A 184 -5.57 7.56 1.51
N VAL A 185 -4.28 7.89 1.50
CA VAL A 185 -3.84 9.29 1.33
C VAL A 185 -4.34 9.86 0.01
N LEU A 186 -4.14 9.15 -1.10
CA LEU A 186 -4.60 9.61 -2.42
C LEU A 186 -6.11 9.87 -2.44
N LEU A 187 -6.90 8.90 -1.99
CA LEU A 187 -8.36 8.99 -1.96
C LEU A 187 -8.87 10.16 -1.09
N LYS A 188 -8.26 10.39 0.07
CA LYS A 188 -8.65 11.51 0.97
C LYS A 188 -8.29 12.89 0.41
N HIS A 189 -7.46 12.94 -0.62
CA HIS A 189 -7.09 14.16 -1.31
C HIS A 189 -7.69 14.26 -2.73
N GLY A 190 -8.69 13.43 -3.05
CA GLY A 190 -9.43 13.49 -4.31
C GLY A 190 -8.69 12.94 -5.52
N LEU A 191 -7.59 12.22 -5.32
CA LEU A 191 -6.90 11.50 -6.39
C LEU A 191 -7.43 10.06 -6.50
N PRO A 192 -7.40 9.47 -7.71
CA PRO A 192 -7.77 8.08 -7.88
C PRO A 192 -6.80 7.16 -7.13
N PRO A 193 -7.22 5.93 -6.82
CA PRO A 193 -6.31 4.94 -6.23
C PRO A 193 -5.22 4.57 -7.22
N LEU A 194 -4.12 3.99 -6.72
CA LEU A 194 -2.96 3.62 -7.51
C LEU A 194 -2.61 2.15 -7.26
N ASN A 195 -2.29 1.43 -8.32
CA ASN A 195 -1.79 0.07 -8.27
C ASN A 195 -0.30 0.05 -8.66
N ILE A 196 0.56 -0.54 -7.82
CA ILE A 196 1.94 -0.86 -8.20
C ILE A 196 1.91 -2.27 -8.79
N GLU A 197 2.08 -2.36 -10.11
CA GLU A 197 2.03 -3.63 -10.81
C GLU A 197 3.23 -4.53 -10.45
N LEU A 198 3.00 -5.83 -10.32
CA LEU A 198 4.04 -6.82 -10.01
C LEU A 198 5.27 -6.73 -10.94
N ARG A 199 5.06 -6.46 -12.23
CA ARG A 199 6.15 -6.30 -13.19
C ARG A 199 7.10 -5.13 -12.89
N ASN A 200 6.65 -4.14 -12.09
CA ASN A 200 7.44 -3.00 -11.64
C ASN A 200 8.04 -3.21 -10.23
N ARG A 201 7.97 -4.44 -9.69
CA ARG A 201 8.45 -4.78 -8.34
C ARG A 201 9.90 -4.36 -8.08
N GLN A 202 10.80 -4.56 -9.04
CA GLN A 202 12.20 -4.18 -8.87
C GLN A 202 12.38 -2.65 -8.79
N GLU A 203 11.67 -1.91 -9.65
CA GLU A 203 11.67 -0.45 -9.63
C GLU A 203 11.08 0.09 -8.31
N TYR A 204 10.03 -0.56 -7.83
CA TYR A 204 9.44 -0.24 -6.54
C TYR A 204 10.42 -0.41 -5.37
N TYR A 205 11.14 -1.53 -5.32
CA TYR A 205 12.15 -1.74 -4.27
C TYR A 205 13.33 -0.78 -4.41
N ALA A 206 13.78 -0.47 -5.62
CA ALA A 206 14.81 0.54 -5.85
C ALA A 206 14.39 1.94 -5.37
N ALA A 207 13.12 2.30 -5.56
CA ALA A 207 12.57 3.57 -5.07
C ALA A 207 12.54 3.63 -3.53
N LEU A 208 12.15 2.55 -2.84
CA LEU A 208 12.21 2.46 -1.38
C LEU A 208 13.65 2.56 -0.88
N GLN A 209 14.59 1.90 -1.52
CA GLN A 209 16.00 1.92 -1.15
C GLN A 209 16.64 3.31 -1.37
N ALA A 210 16.28 4.03 -2.45
CA ALA A 210 16.72 5.41 -2.67
C ALA A 210 16.25 6.33 -1.54
N TYR A 211 15.02 6.12 -1.06
CA TYR A 211 14.51 6.87 0.08
C TYR A 211 15.22 6.50 1.38
N GLU A 212 15.46 5.23 1.65
CA GLU A 212 16.17 4.77 2.85
C GLU A 212 17.59 5.36 2.92
N ASN A 213 18.31 5.36 1.80
CA ASN A 213 19.70 5.79 1.73
C ASN A 213 19.89 7.31 1.72
N GLY A 214 18.96 8.07 1.15
CA GLY A 214 19.14 9.51 0.92
C GLY A 214 17.89 10.37 1.12
N HIS A 215 16.79 9.80 1.59
CA HIS A 215 15.47 10.44 1.66
C HIS A 215 14.99 11.00 0.30
N ASP A 216 15.46 10.42 -0.80
CA ASP A 216 15.04 10.81 -2.13
C ASP A 216 13.69 10.18 -2.48
N ILE A 217 12.66 11.01 -2.59
CA ILE A 217 11.30 10.58 -2.94
C ILE A 217 11.03 10.60 -4.45
N HIS A 218 11.95 11.15 -5.27
CA HIS A 218 11.70 11.29 -6.70
C HIS A 218 11.44 9.95 -7.39
N PRO A 219 12.22 8.87 -7.15
CA PRO A 219 11.95 7.58 -7.77
C PRO A 219 10.55 7.03 -7.42
N THR A 220 10.08 7.23 -6.18
CA THR A 220 8.73 6.83 -5.79
C THR A 220 7.65 7.63 -6.53
N ILE A 221 7.84 8.94 -6.67
CA ILE A 221 6.91 9.79 -7.41
C ILE A 221 6.89 9.42 -8.89
N GLU A 222 8.04 9.19 -9.51
CA GLU A 222 8.14 8.76 -10.92
C GLU A 222 7.41 7.43 -11.15
N LEU A 223 7.62 6.45 -10.25
CA LEU A 223 6.88 5.19 -10.28
C LEU A 223 5.37 5.43 -10.15
N MET A 224 4.92 6.25 -9.20
CA MET A 224 3.50 6.57 -9.05
C MET A 224 2.90 7.19 -10.31
N LEU A 225 3.62 8.10 -10.98
CA LEU A 225 3.19 8.70 -12.25
C LEU A 225 3.10 7.66 -13.38
N LYS A 226 4.07 6.74 -13.45
CA LYS A 226 4.06 5.61 -14.38
C LYS A 226 2.85 4.72 -14.17
N GLU A 227 2.54 4.39 -12.91
CA GLU A 227 1.39 3.54 -12.56
C GLU A 227 0.04 4.22 -12.82
N TYR A 228 -0.08 5.54 -12.67
CA TYR A 228 -1.27 6.25 -13.11
C TYR A 228 -1.50 6.18 -14.62
N ARG A 229 -0.42 6.17 -15.43
CA ARG A 229 -0.55 5.96 -16.88
C ARG A 229 -1.01 4.52 -17.21
N ALA A 230 -0.62 3.54 -16.39
CA ALA A 230 -1.09 2.15 -16.50
C ALA A 230 -2.57 2.03 -16.07
N LEU A 231 -2.95 2.65 -14.97
CA LEU A 231 -4.34 2.69 -14.49
C LEU A 231 -5.31 3.23 -15.54
N ARG A 232 -4.94 4.30 -16.25
CA ARG A 232 -5.76 4.84 -17.35
C ARG A 232 -6.03 3.83 -18.46
N ARG A 233 -5.12 2.88 -18.68
CA ARG A 233 -5.31 1.81 -19.68
C ARG A 233 -6.20 0.69 -19.17
N LEU A 234 -6.13 0.41 -17.88
CA LEU A 234 -6.96 -0.60 -17.21
C LEU A 234 -8.44 -0.17 -17.17
N LEU A 235 -8.70 1.12 -16.96
CA LEU A 235 -10.05 1.69 -16.77
C LEU A 235 -10.72 2.18 -18.06
N LYS A 236 -10.04 2.09 -19.20
CA LYS A 236 -10.66 2.30 -20.53
C LYS A 236 -11.35 1.04 -21.01
#